data_3f0d0be45692acb94e76e37d6500e807
#
_entry.id   3f0d0be45692acb94e76e37d6500e807
#
_cell.length_a   1.000
_cell.length_b   1.000
_cell.length_c   1.000
_cell.angle_alpha   90.00
_cell.angle_beta   90.00
_cell.angle_gamma   90.00
#
_symmetry.space_group_name_H-M   'P 1'
#
loop_
_entity.id
_entity.type
_entity.pdbx_description
1 polymer ?
#
loop_
_entity_poly.entity_id
_entity_poly.type
_entity_poly.pdbx_seq_one_letter_code
_entity_poly.pdbx_strand_id
1 'polypeptide(L)' 'MARIKDARVAAAHEGIAELIVRMEYDNGGISEVSLDAMATAALMQSCDAATVADLVGQPWDKVRDALQVSYNRYQTS' A
#
# COMPACT_ATOMS: atom_id res chain seq x y z
N MET A 1 2.16 9.12 -14.40
CA MET A 1 2.49 8.02 -13.54
C MET A 1 1.85 8.23 -12.17
N ALA A 2 1.23 7.22 -11.61
CA ALA A 2 0.57 7.37 -10.33
C ALA A 2 1.57 7.38 -9.18
N ARG A 3 1.23 8.08 -8.12
CA ARG A 3 2.06 8.11 -6.92
C ARG A 3 1.15 8.15 -5.69
N ILE A 4 1.71 7.79 -4.55
CA ILE A 4 0.97 7.77 -3.31
C ILE A 4 0.72 9.21 -2.86
N LYS A 5 -0.55 9.57 -2.74
CA LYS A 5 -0.94 10.89 -2.27
C LYS A 5 -1.10 10.90 -0.75
N ASP A 6 -1.60 9.79 -0.19
CA ASP A 6 -1.92 9.69 1.22
C ASP A 6 -1.88 8.22 1.64
N ALA A 7 -1.57 7.97 2.89
CA ALA A 7 -1.58 6.63 3.47
C ALA A 7 -1.99 6.72 4.93
N ARG A 8 -2.86 5.80 5.36
CA ARG A 8 -3.33 5.77 6.74
C ARG A 8 -3.66 4.35 7.16
N VAL A 9 -3.58 4.11 8.45
CA VAL A 9 -3.99 2.84 9.03
C VAL A 9 -5.45 2.96 9.45
N ALA A 10 -6.25 1.98 9.06
CA ALA A 10 -7.68 1.94 9.39
C ALA A 10 -8.01 0.59 10.00
N ALA A 11 -8.99 0.57 10.89
CA ALA A 11 -9.50 -0.67 11.45
C ALA A 11 -10.34 -1.38 10.38
N ALA A 12 -9.99 -2.64 10.11
CA ALA A 12 -10.81 -3.49 9.26
C ALA A 12 -11.73 -4.32 10.15
N HIS A 13 -12.46 -5.26 9.56
CA HIS A 13 -13.32 -6.11 10.34
C HIS A 13 -12.50 -7.00 11.28
N GLU A 14 -13.10 -7.36 12.38
CA GLU A 14 -12.54 -8.29 13.38
C GLU A 14 -11.29 -7.74 14.05
N GLY A 15 -11.14 -6.42 14.08
CA GLY A 15 -10.04 -5.78 14.78
C GLY A 15 -8.70 -5.85 14.07
N ILE A 16 -8.67 -6.32 12.82
CA ILE A 16 -7.45 -6.36 12.03
C ILE A 16 -7.24 -5.00 11.39
N ALA A 17 -6.05 -4.44 11.55
CA ALA A 17 -5.71 -3.16 10.93
C ALA A 17 -5.26 -3.37 9.49
N GLU A 18 -5.66 -2.44 8.62
CA GLU A 18 -5.24 -2.42 7.24
C GLU A 18 -4.65 -1.05 6.91
N LEU A 19 -3.69 -1.04 5.99
CA LEU A 19 -3.15 0.22 5.47
C LEU A 19 -3.98 0.63 4.25
N ILE A 20 -4.53 1.83 4.30
CA ILE A 20 -5.28 2.40 3.18
C ILE A 20 -4.36 3.38 2.46
N VAL A 21 -4.09 3.11 1.19
CA VAL A 21 -3.22 3.94 0.37
C VAL A 21 -4.06 4.60 -0.71
N ARG A 22 -3.99 5.93 -0.78
CA ARG A 22 -4.64 6.70 -1.84
C ARG A 22 -3.58 7.08 -2.86
N MET A 23 -3.86 6.76 -4.12
CA MET A 23 -2.94 7.06 -5.22
C MET A 23 -3.56 8.08 -6.14
N GLU A 24 -2.73 9.01 -6.61
CA GLU A 24 -3.16 10.04 -7.55
C GLU A 24 -2.49 9.78 -8.90
N TYR A 25 -3.29 9.79 -9.95
CA TYR A 25 -2.82 9.60 -11.33
C TYR A 25 -2.59 10.95 -12.00
N ASP A 26 -1.84 10.93 -13.09
CA ASP A 26 -1.47 12.14 -13.83
C ASP A 26 -2.68 12.92 -14.32
N ASN A 27 -3.80 12.23 -14.58
CA ASN A 27 -5.03 12.88 -15.03
C ASN A 27 -5.87 13.43 -13.89
N GLY A 28 -5.36 13.39 -12.66
CA GLY A 28 -6.09 13.85 -11.48
C GLY A 28 -7.02 12.83 -10.85
N GLY A 29 -7.10 11.63 -11.41
CA GLY A 29 -7.91 10.56 -10.84
C GLY A 29 -7.28 10.04 -9.56
N ILE A 30 -8.11 9.56 -8.63
CA ILE A 30 -7.66 9.03 -7.35
C ILE A 30 -8.19 7.61 -7.18
N SER A 31 -7.33 6.72 -6.72
CA SER A 31 -7.66 5.33 -6.44
C SER A 31 -7.28 5.01 -5.00
N GLU A 32 -8.06 4.16 -4.36
CA GLU A 32 -7.78 3.76 -2.98
C GLU A 32 -7.59 2.24 -2.92
N VAL A 33 -6.55 1.81 -2.24
CA VAL A 33 -6.18 0.39 -2.14
C VAL A 33 -5.96 0.05 -0.68
N SER A 34 -6.50 -1.08 -0.25
CA SER A 34 -6.27 -1.62 1.09
C SER A 34 -5.18 -2.66 1.06
N LEU A 35 -4.22 -2.56 1.97
CA LEU A 35 -3.10 -3.49 2.09
C LEU A 35 -3.19 -4.23 3.41
N ASP A 36 -3.03 -5.56 3.36
CA ASP A 36 -2.97 -6.35 4.59
C ASP A 36 -1.58 -6.17 5.26
N ALA A 37 -1.38 -6.84 6.39
CA ALA A 37 -0.15 -6.69 7.16
C ALA A 37 1.09 -7.08 6.34
N MET A 38 0.99 -8.14 5.55
CA MET A 38 2.12 -8.61 4.75
C MET A 38 2.45 -7.63 3.62
N ALA A 39 1.44 -7.14 2.90
CA ALA A 39 1.64 -6.17 1.84
C ALA A 39 2.15 -4.86 2.42
N THR A 40 1.64 -4.45 3.58
CA THR A 40 2.12 -3.24 4.27
C THR A 40 3.60 -3.35 4.60
N ALA A 41 4.01 -4.47 5.19
CA ALA A 41 5.41 -4.68 5.54
C ALA A 41 6.31 -4.67 4.30
N ALA A 42 5.87 -5.30 3.21
CA ALA A 42 6.62 -5.33 1.97
C ALA A 42 6.76 -3.91 1.38
N LEU A 43 5.69 -3.12 1.43
CA LEU A 43 5.72 -1.75 0.93
C LEU A 43 6.66 -0.88 1.76
N MET A 44 6.57 -0.97 3.09
CA MET A 44 7.44 -0.20 3.97
C MET A 44 8.91 -0.54 3.73
N GLN A 45 9.21 -1.82 3.59
CA GLN A 45 10.57 -2.27 3.34
C GLN A 45 11.08 -1.79 1.97
N SER A 46 10.25 -1.90 0.95
CA SER A 46 10.60 -1.51 -0.41
C SER A 46 10.88 -0.01 -0.53
N CYS A 47 10.16 0.80 0.25
CA CYS A 47 10.32 2.25 0.26
C CYS A 47 11.32 2.73 1.30
N ASP A 48 11.89 1.81 2.09
CA ASP A 48 12.77 2.16 3.21
C ASP A 48 12.08 3.17 4.14
N ALA A 49 10.78 2.94 4.38
CA ALA A 49 9.96 3.85 5.17
C ALA A 49 9.97 3.44 6.63
N ALA A 50 10.20 4.39 7.53
CA ALA A 50 10.13 4.17 8.97
C ALA A 50 8.71 4.38 9.48
N THR A 51 7.94 5.25 8.82
CA THR A 51 6.56 5.56 9.20
C THR A 51 5.67 5.54 7.97
N VAL A 52 4.36 5.49 8.22
CA VAL A 52 3.36 5.52 7.14
C VAL A 52 3.47 6.83 6.34
N ALA A 53 3.80 7.93 7.00
CA ALA A 53 3.96 9.22 6.34
C ALA A 53 5.08 9.22 5.30
N ASP A 54 6.08 8.36 5.48
CA ASP A 54 7.21 8.25 4.55
C ASP A 54 6.80 7.64 3.21
N LEU A 55 5.62 7.04 3.13
CA LEU A 55 5.10 6.46 1.90
C LEU A 55 4.56 7.50 0.93
N VAL A 56 4.23 8.69 1.42
CA VAL A 56 3.67 9.75 0.58
C VAL A 56 4.70 10.19 -0.45
N GLY A 57 4.29 10.24 -1.71
CA GLY A 57 5.18 10.61 -2.81
C GLY A 57 5.86 9.44 -3.50
N GLN A 58 5.76 8.25 -2.94
CA GLN A 58 6.35 7.07 -3.57
C GLN A 58 5.57 6.67 -4.82
N PRO A 59 6.25 6.11 -5.85
CA PRO A 59 5.55 5.70 -7.07
C PRO A 59 4.66 4.49 -6.82
N TRP A 60 3.61 4.37 -7.60
CA TRP A 60 2.65 3.29 -7.42
C TRP A 60 3.24 1.91 -7.71
N ASP A 61 4.36 1.84 -8.44
CA ASP A 61 5.07 0.57 -8.69
C ASP A 61 5.34 -0.17 -7.38
N LYS A 62 5.68 0.58 -6.34
CA LYS A 62 5.96 0.00 -5.02
C LYS A 62 4.71 -0.66 -4.43
N VAL A 63 3.56 -0.03 -4.62
CA VAL A 63 2.29 -0.57 -4.14
C VAL A 63 1.94 -1.84 -4.92
N ARG A 64 2.12 -1.82 -6.23
CA ARG A 64 1.87 -2.99 -7.07
C ARG A 64 2.72 -4.18 -6.63
N ASP A 65 4.00 -3.94 -6.41
CA ASP A 65 4.92 -5.00 -5.99
C ASP A 65 4.54 -5.56 -4.62
N ALA A 66 4.11 -4.69 -3.71
CA ALA A 66 3.66 -5.10 -2.38
C ALA A 66 2.41 -5.96 -2.45
N LEU A 67 1.46 -5.57 -3.30
CA LEU A 67 0.24 -6.35 -3.51
C LEU A 67 0.55 -7.72 -4.10
N GLN A 68 1.54 -7.78 -4.97
CA GLN A 68 1.96 -9.03 -5.60
C GLN A 68 2.55 -10.00 -4.57
N VAL A 69 3.30 -9.49 -3.61
CA VAL A 69 3.84 -10.32 -2.52
C VAL A 69 2.69 -10.96 -1.73
N SER A 70 1.70 -10.18 -1.34
CA SER A 70 0.54 -10.67 -0.61
C SER A 70 -0.24 -11.69 -1.45
N TYR A 71 -0.42 -11.40 -2.72
CA TYR A 71 -1.14 -12.26 -3.65
C TYR A 71 -0.43 -13.61 -3.81
N ASN A 72 0.88 -13.59 -3.99
CA ASN A 72 1.67 -14.81 -4.16
C ASN A 72 1.62 -15.71 -2.95
N ARG A 73 1.47 -15.14 -1.76
CA ARG A 73 1.34 -15.91 -0.54
C ARG A 73 0.14 -16.86 -0.59
N TYR A 74 -0.96 -16.41 -1.17
CA TYR A 74 -2.16 -17.23 -1.25
C TYR A 74 -2.09 -18.25 -2.38
N GLN A 75 -1.24 -18.02 -3.36
CA GLN A 75 -1.11 -18.90 -4.51
C GLN A 75 -0.14 -20.05 -4.29
N THR A 76 0.74 -19.94 -3.32
CA THR A 76 1.79 -20.94 -3.09
C THR A 76 1.39 -22.06 -2.14
N SER A 77 0.19 -22.05 -1.67
CA SER A 77 -0.29 -23.09 -0.75
C SER A 77 -0.60 -24.40 -1.46
#